data_4b65df613ac867d63247ec962da89af4
#
_entry.id   4b65df613ac867d63247ec962da89af4
#
_cell.length_a   1.000
_cell.length_b   1.000
_cell.length_c   1.000
_cell.angle_alpha   90.00
_cell.angle_beta   90.00
_cell.angle_gamma   90.00
#
_symmetry.space_group_name_H-M   'P 1'
#
loop_
_entity.id
_entity.type
_entity.pdbx_description
1 polymer ?
#
loop_
_entity_poly.entity_id
_entity_poly.type
_entity_poly.pdbx_seq_one_letter_code
_entity_poly.pdbx_strand_id
1 'polypeptide(L)'
;MSILFDPRDARCKSPFGAVTTFAAVDFTFYPRGHAVTGCSLLAHHEFSDRWTETELFPTTDEDGAPAFSGTFFAPSQPELIWYHFRLRWADGGESCYGKDGFQSWDKVTPWQLTVYDGRAKTPGWFGRGVTYQIFPDRFYRARTRSVDGLIGCRTLHERWDETPLCGPNEHGDYCEDFFGGDLAGITEKLDYLASLHVTTLYLN
;
A
#
# COMPACT_ATOMS: atom_id res chain seq x y z
N MET A 1 -12.74 -17.14 15.11
CA MET A 1 -11.39 -16.91 15.70
C MET A 1 -11.33 -15.45 16.11
N SER A 2 -11.07 -15.14 17.35
CA SER A 2 -10.94 -13.74 17.80
C SER A 2 -9.61 -13.16 17.27
N ILE A 3 -9.67 -11.99 16.65
CA ILE A 3 -8.49 -11.28 16.14
C ILE A 3 -7.66 -10.80 17.33
N LEU A 4 -6.37 -11.16 17.35
CA LEU A 4 -5.44 -10.77 18.42
C LEU A 4 -4.81 -9.39 18.16
N PHE A 5 -4.67 -9.03 16.88
CA PHE A 5 -4.16 -7.74 16.41
C PHE A 5 -4.69 -7.45 15.00
N ASP A 6 -5.20 -6.24 14.80
CA ASP A 6 -5.54 -5.70 13.48
C ASP A 6 -4.96 -4.29 13.38
N PRO A 7 -4.03 -4.01 12.44
CA PRO A 7 -3.44 -2.68 12.29
C PRO A 7 -4.43 -1.61 11.83
N ARG A 8 -5.66 -1.99 11.46
CA ARG A 8 -6.76 -1.07 11.10
C ARG A 8 -7.63 -0.70 12.29
N ASP A 9 -7.56 -1.47 13.39
CA ASP A 9 -8.27 -1.15 14.63
C ASP A 9 -7.42 -0.16 15.46
N ALA A 10 -7.96 1.03 15.72
CA ALA A 10 -7.28 2.06 16.50
C ALA A 10 -6.92 1.60 17.92
N ARG A 11 -7.60 0.59 18.46
CA ARG A 11 -7.27 -0.03 19.75
C ARG A 11 -6.00 -0.86 19.67
N CYS A 12 -5.68 -1.41 18.48
CA CYS A 12 -4.50 -2.22 18.26
C CYS A 12 -3.29 -1.40 17.82
N LYS A 13 -3.51 -0.37 16.99
CA LYS A 13 -2.45 0.49 16.45
C LYS A 13 -2.91 1.95 16.29
N SER A 14 -2.21 2.88 16.92
CA SER A 14 -2.47 4.32 16.79
C SER A 14 -1.16 5.09 16.65
N PRO A 15 -1.06 6.05 15.69
CA PRO A 15 -2.05 6.41 14.68
C PRO A 15 -2.20 5.35 13.57
N PHE A 16 -3.34 5.43 12.87
CA PHE A 16 -3.62 4.59 11.71
C PHE A 16 -2.72 4.98 10.51
N GLY A 17 -2.39 3.98 9.67
CA GLY A 17 -1.71 4.18 8.38
C GLY A 17 -0.22 4.51 8.53
N ALA A 18 0.28 5.30 7.57
CA ALA A 18 1.64 5.80 7.55
C ALA A 18 1.86 6.89 8.61
N VAL A 19 3.10 7.00 9.10
CA VAL A 19 3.46 7.97 10.14
C VAL A 19 4.63 8.84 9.69
N THR A 20 4.81 9.98 10.34
CA THR A 20 5.97 10.82 10.10
C THR A 20 7.22 10.28 10.81
N THR A 21 8.39 10.72 10.37
CA THR A 21 9.62 10.56 11.15
C THR A 21 9.41 11.04 12.58
N PHE A 22 10.04 10.36 13.55
CA PHE A 22 9.93 10.62 15.00
C PHE A 22 8.55 10.40 15.62
N ALA A 23 7.56 9.94 14.87
CA ALA A 23 6.23 9.70 15.43
C ALA A 23 6.26 8.61 16.49
N ALA A 24 5.51 8.81 17.57
CA ALA A 24 5.16 7.75 18.49
C ALA A 24 4.00 6.93 17.89
N VAL A 25 4.13 5.61 17.92
CA VAL A 25 3.12 4.67 17.44
C VAL A 25 2.82 3.68 18.54
N ASP A 26 1.61 3.73 19.06
CA ASP A 26 1.18 2.81 20.11
C ASP A 26 0.68 1.50 19.50
N PHE A 27 1.14 0.40 20.06
CA PHE A 27 0.73 -0.94 19.70
C PHE A 27 0.10 -1.64 20.90
N THR A 28 -1.03 -2.28 20.68
CA THR A 28 -1.69 -3.11 21.68
C THR A 28 -2.03 -4.47 21.10
N PHE A 29 -1.53 -5.51 21.75
CA PHE A 29 -1.77 -6.91 21.39
C PHE A 29 -2.71 -7.55 22.40
N TYR A 30 -3.75 -8.23 21.94
CA TYR A 30 -4.75 -8.89 22.78
C TYR A 30 -4.56 -10.40 22.76
N PRO A 31 -4.10 -11.05 23.84
CA PRO A 31 -3.86 -12.50 23.86
C PRO A 31 -5.14 -13.34 23.76
N ARG A 32 -6.32 -12.79 24.08
CA ARG A 32 -7.64 -13.44 23.89
C ARG A 32 -7.73 -14.87 24.43
N GLY A 33 -7.23 -15.09 25.66
CA GLY A 33 -7.26 -16.39 26.33
C GLY A 33 -6.06 -17.31 26.02
N HIS A 34 -5.12 -16.87 25.19
CA HIS A 34 -3.85 -17.55 25.04
C HIS A 34 -2.93 -17.27 26.24
N ALA A 35 -2.17 -18.29 26.68
CA ALA A 35 -1.25 -18.19 27.83
C ALA A 35 0.05 -17.45 27.48
N VAL A 36 -0.07 -16.22 26.96
CA VAL A 36 1.06 -15.35 26.63
C VAL A 36 1.55 -14.67 27.89
N THR A 37 2.86 -14.79 28.19
CA THR A 37 3.53 -14.19 29.35
C THR A 37 4.38 -12.99 29.00
N GLY A 38 4.70 -12.79 27.69
CA GLY A 38 5.44 -11.65 27.21
C GLY A 38 5.18 -11.41 25.73
N CYS A 39 5.25 -10.14 25.31
CA CYS A 39 5.02 -9.71 23.95
C CYS A 39 6.01 -8.62 23.58
N SER A 40 6.68 -8.74 22.43
CA SER A 40 7.54 -7.70 21.86
C SER A 40 7.17 -7.46 20.42
N LEU A 41 7.23 -6.19 19.99
CA LEU A 41 7.17 -5.79 18.60
C LEU A 41 8.58 -5.90 18.00
N LEU A 42 8.75 -6.71 16.97
CA LEU A 42 9.97 -6.81 16.19
C LEU A 42 9.80 -6.07 14.88
N ALA A 43 10.70 -5.16 14.58
CA ALA A 43 10.63 -4.30 13.41
C ALA A 43 11.93 -4.37 12.61
N HIS A 44 11.80 -4.79 11.34
CA HIS A 44 12.85 -4.74 10.34
C HIS A 44 12.78 -3.44 9.55
N HIS A 45 13.86 -2.70 9.54
CA HIS A 45 14.03 -1.45 8.81
C HIS A 45 14.63 -1.77 7.43
N GLU A 46 13.82 -1.68 6.37
CA GLU A 46 14.14 -2.13 5.01
C GLU A 46 15.39 -1.47 4.43
N PHE A 47 15.51 -0.13 4.58
CA PHE A 47 16.60 0.62 3.92
C PHE A 47 17.91 0.57 4.71
N SER A 48 17.83 0.44 6.02
CA SER A 48 19.01 0.36 6.90
C SER A 48 19.38 -1.07 7.26
N ASP A 49 18.60 -2.06 6.82
CA ASP A 49 18.75 -3.50 7.11
C ASP A 49 18.99 -3.78 8.60
N ARG A 50 18.23 -3.11 9.47
CA ARG A 50 18.36 -3.16 10.91
C ARG A 50 17.12 -3.72 11.56
N TRP A 51 17.28 -4.54 12.57
CA TRP A 51 16.21 -4.99 13.45
C TRP A 51 16.15 -4.18 14.73
N THR A 52 14.95 -3.86 15.17
CA THR A 52 14.67 -3.27 16.48
C THR A 52 13.58 -4.05 17.19
N GLU A 53 13.67 -4.08 18.50
CA GLU A 53 12.67 -4.70 19.36
C GLU A 53 12.11 -3.67 20.34
N THR A 54 10.79 -3.65 20.46
CA THR A 54 10.06 -2.84 21.45
C THR A 54 9.27 -3.77 22.34
N GLU A 55 9.58 -3.81 23.62
CA GLU A 55 8.83 -4.60 24.61
C GLU A 55 7.44 -3.98 24.81
N LEU A 56 6.42 -4.82 24.81
CA LEU A 56 5.06 -4.45 25.18
C LEU A 56 4.78 -4.97 26.62
N PHE A 57 4.25 -4.10 27.45
CA PHE A 57 4.03 -4.40 28.84
C PHE A 57 2.59 -4.85 29.11
N PRO A 58 2.36 -5.77 30.07
CA PRO A 58 1.04 -6.20 30.45
C PRO A 58 0.16 -5.01 30.88
N THR A 59 -1.07 -4.97 30.39
CA THR A 59 -2.09 -3.97 30.70
C THR A 59 -3.48 -4.58 30.58
N THR A 60 -4.50 -3.77 30.80
CA THR A 60 -5.90 -4.10 30.50
C THR A 60 -6.49 -3.02 29.61
N ASP A 61 -7.42 -3.39 28.73
CA ASP A 61 -8.20 -2.42 27.98
C ASP A 61 -9.32 -1.78 28.84
N GLU A 62 -10.11 -0.90 28.22
CA GLU A 62 -11.22 -0.20 28.89
C GLU A 62 -12.31 -1.14 29.44
N ASP A 63 -12.44 -2.32 28.83
CA ASP A 63 -13.37 -3.36 29.25
C ASP A 63 -12.76 -4.33 30.30
N GLY A 64 -11.50 -4.09 30.71
CA GLY A 64 -10.76 -4.93 31.65
C GLY A 64 -10.18 -6.19 31.05
N ALA A 65 -10.15 -6.33 29.70
CA ALA A 65 -9.55 -7.48 29.04
C ALA A 65 -8.01 -7.39 29.06
N PRO A 66 -7.29 -8.50 29.31
CA PRO A 66 -5.84 -8.52 29.29
C PRO A 66 -5.28 -8.14 27.92
N ALA A 67 -4.25 -7.30 27.93
CA ALA A 67 -3.53 -6.85 26.74
C ALA A 67 -2.04 -6.63 27.04
N PHE A 68 -1.25 -6.46 25.99
CA PHE A 68 0.13 -5.98 26.05
C PHE A 68 0.23 -4.71 25.22
N SER A 69 0.74 -3.63 25.81
CA SER A 69 0.84 -2.34 25.11
C SER A 69 2.23 -1.74 25.22
N GLY A 70 2.65 -1.02 24.18
CA GLY A 70 3.93 -0.30 24.15
C GLY A 70 3.99 0.66 22.99
N THR A 71 4.92 1.61 23.08
CA THR A 71 5.11 2.66 22.09
C THR A 71 6.38 2.41 21.28
N PHE A 72 6.22 2.26 19.97
CA PHE A 72 7.31 2.26 19.01
C PHE A 72 7.57 3.68 18.53
N PHE A 73 8.84 4.11 18.52
CA PHE A 73 9.22 5.41 17.96
C PHE A 73 9.77 5.25 16.56
N ALA A 74 9.11 5.92 15.61
CA ALA A 74 9.53 5.92 14.22
C ALA A 74 10.94 6.54 14.07
N PRO A 75 11.76 6.02 13.14
CA PRO A 75 13.11 6.52 12.92
C PRO A 75 13.15 7.98 12.47
N SER A 76 14.34 8.58 12.52
CA SER A 76 14.59 9.97 12.11
C SER A 76 14.62 10.18 10.60
N GLN A 77 14.70 9.10 9.82
CA GLN A 77 14.70 9.13 8.37
C GLN A 77 13.46 8.40 7.82
N PRO A 78 12.94 8.80 6.65
CA PRO A 78 11.91 8.06 5.96
C PRO A 78 12.34 6.61 5.73
N GLU A 79 11.46 5.65 6.03
CA GLU A 79 11.79 4.24 5.99
C GLU A 79 10.56 3.38 5.75
N LEU A 80 10.78 2.18 5.23
CA LEU A 80 9.79 1.13 5.16
C LEU A 80 10.10 0.11 6.25
N ILE A 81 9.15 -0.12 7.13
CA ILE A 81 9.32 -0.99 8.29
C ILE A 81 8.38 -2.19 8.16
N TRP A 82 8.94 -3.38 8.35
CA TRP A 82 8.22 -4.63 8.40
C TRP A 82 8.18 -5.13 9.83
N TYR A 83 7.01 -5.27 10.43
CA TYR A 83 6.89 -5.62 11.83
C TYR A 83 5.98 -6.83 12.07
N HIS A 84 6.26 -7.56 13.13
CA HIS A 84 5.47 -8.64 13.67
C HIS A 84 5.67 -8.71 15.18
N PHE A 85 4.90 -9.53 15.88
CA PHE A 85 5.05 -9.72 17.32
C PHE A 85 5.80 -11.00 17.61
N ARG A 86 6.72 -10.96 18.58
CA ARG A 86 7.30 -12.13 19.24
C ARG A 86 6.56 -12.35 20.54
N LEU A 87 6.08 -13.55 20.76
CA LEU A 87 5.30 -13.94 21.93
C LEU A 87 6.07 -14.99 22.73
N ARG A 88 6.08 -14.82 24.03
CA ARG A 88 6.61 -15.78 25.00
C ARG A 88 5.43 -16.47 25.68
N TRP A 89 5.50 -17.79 25.81
CA TRP A 89 4.46 -18.62 26.35
C TRP A 89 4.76 -19.02 27.80
N ALA A 90 3.73 -19.41 28.57
CA ALA A 90 3.89 -19.85 29.94
C ALA A 90 4.74 -21.13 30.12
N ASP A 91 4.85 -21.95 29.09
CA ASP A 91 5.69 -23.14 29.05
C ASP A 91 7.16 -22.85 28.69
N GLY A 92 7.51 -21.59 28.50
CA GLY A 92 8.85 -21.14 28.11
C GLY A 92 9.11 -21.16 26.59
N GLY A 93 8.15 -21.57 25.77
CA GLY A 93 8.23 -21.53 24.32
C GLY A 93 8.09 -20.10 23.76
N GLU A 94 8.48 -19.93 22.50
CA GLU A 94 8.28 -18.69 21.76
C GLU A 94 7.61 -18.94 20.41
N SER A 95 6.90 -17.95 19.89
CA SER A 95 6.37 -17.93 18.52
C SER A 95 6.27 -16.51 18.02
N CYS A 96 6.10 -16.34 16.71
CA CYS A 96 5.79 -15.07 16.09
C CYS A 96 4.30 -14.99 15.74
N TYR A 97 3.77 -13.77 15.70
CA TYR A 97 2.41 -13.49 15.24
C TYR A 97 2.46 -12.40 14.16
N GLY A 98 1.97 -12.74 12.97
CA GLY A 98 1.93 -11.89 11.80
C GLY A 98 0.57 -11.94 11.11
N LYS A 99 0.51 -11.51 9.86
CA LYS A 99 -0.73 -11.47 9.04
C LYS A 99 -1.44 -12.83 8.98
N ASP A 100 -0.66 -13.91 8.94
CA ASP A 100 -1.18 -15.28 8.80
C ASP A 100 -1.33 -15.99 10.15
N GLY A 101 -1.33 -15.24 11.25
CA GLY A 101 -1.48 -15.78 12.61
C GLY A 101 -0.14 -16.20 13.24
N PHE A 102 -0.20 -17.25 14.09
CA PHE A 102 0.99 -17.78 14.77
C PHE A 102 1.88 -18.54 13.80
N GLN A 103 3.16 -18.21 13.78
CA GLN A 103 4.17 -18.78 12.92
C GLN A 103 5.52 -18.89 13.65
N SER A 104 6.45 -19.66 13.05
CA SER A 104 7.86 -19.58 13.42
C SER A 104 8.51 -18.33 12.83
N TRP A 105 9.67 -17.97 13.35
CA TRP A 105 10.44 -16.80 12.92
C TRP A 105 10.68 -16.74 11.40
N ASP A 106 11.02 -17.84 10.79
CA ASP A 106 11.38 -17.97 9.38
C ASP A 106 10.18 -17.95 8.42
N LYS A 107 8.94 -18.03 8.96
CA LYS A 107 7.71 -18.12 8.17
C LYS A 107 6.71 -16.98 8.42
N VAL A 108 6.97 -16.12 9.40
CA VAL A 108 6.04 -15.06 9.76
C VAL A 108 5.90 -14.04 8.64
N THR A 109 4.66 -13.74 8.26
CA THR A 109 4.34 -12.67 7.29
C THR A 109 4.14 -11.36 8.04
N PRO A 110 5.07 -10.38 7.92
CA PRO A 110 4.99 -9.15 8.69
C PRO A 110 3.95 -8.17 8.12
N TRP A 111 3.51 -7.22 8.94
CA TRP A 111 2.82 -6.01 8.49
C TRP A 111 3.82 -4.94 8.08
N GLN A 112 3.35 -4.02 7.26
CA GLN A 112 4.12 -2.86 6.82
C GLN A 112 3.73 -1.61 7.60
N LEU A 113 4.72 -0.81 7.97
CA LEU A 113 4.56 0.56 8.45
C LEU A 113 5.44 1.47 7.57
N THR A 114 4.83 2.42 6.89
CA THR A 114 5.55 3.43 6.11
C THR A 114 5.83 4.64 6.98
N VAL A 115 7.11 5.01 7.09
CA VAL A 115 7.56 6.25 7.73
C VAL A 115 7.96 7.24 6.66
N TYR A 116 7.35 8.43 6.66
CA TYR A 116 7.59 9.45 5.65
C TYR A 116 8.09 10.77 6.26
N ASP A 117 8.70 11.62 5.43
CA ASP A 117 9.12 12.96 5.83
C ASP A 117 7.88 13.84 6.07
N GLY A 118 7.65 14.29 7.29
CA GLY A 118 6.52 15.15 7.65
C GLY A 118 6.52 16.52 6.96
N ARG A 119 7.61 16.89 6.28
CA ARG A 119 7.66 18.07 5.41
C ARG A 119 7.00 17.83 4.06
N ALA A 120 6.88 16.57 3.62
CA ALA A 120 6.15 16.22 2.41
C ALA A 120 4.65 16.52 2.62
N LYS A 121 4.11 17.42 1.79
CA LYS A 121 2.70 17.83 1.88
C LYS A 121 1.97 17.42 0.63
N THR A 122 0.94 16.60 0.79
CA THR A 122 -0.05 16.39 -0.27
C THR A 122 -0.98 17.60 -0.29
N PRO A 123 -1.27 18.19 -1.47
CA PRO A 123 -2.22 19.29 -1.58
C PRO A 123 -3.59 18.91 -1.00
N GLY A 124 -4.16 19.77 -0.15
CA GLY A 124 -5.42 19.49 0.54
C GLY A 124 -6.64 19.29 -0.37
N TRP A 125 -6.55 19.69 -1.64
CA TRP A 125 -7.60 19.49 -2.64
C TRP A 125 -7.59 18.05 -3.23
N PHE A 126 -6.44 17.35 -3.25
CA PHE A 126 -6.27 16.08 -3.95
C PHE A 126 -7.23 14.99 -3.45
N GLY A 127 -7.43 14.87 -2.14
CA GLY A 127 -8.33 13.89 -1.54
C GLY A 127 -9.81 14.27 -1.53
N ARG A 128 -10.19 15.46 -2.09
CA ARG A 128 -11.56 15.98 -2.05
C ARG A 128 -12.28 15.89 -3.39
N GLY A 129 -11.64 15.32 -4.41
CA GLY A 129 -12.17 15.29 -5.75
C GLY A 129 -12.19 13.88 -6.32
N VAL A 130 -12.51 13.82 -7.61
CA VAL A 130 -12.50 12.58 -8.42
C VAL A 130 -11.21 12.57 -9.23
N THR A 131 -10.38 11.53 -9.01
CA THR A 131 -9.22 11.25 -9.85
C THR A 131 -9.63 10.24 -10.92
N TYR A 132 -9.45 10.60 -12.19
CA TYR A 132 -9.74 9.75 -13.33
C TYR A 132 -8.43 9.29 -13.99
N GLN A 133 -8.21 7.99 -14.01
CA GLN A 133 -7.04 7.40 -14.65
C GLN A 133 -7.28 7.25 -16.14
N ILE A 134 -6.34 7.71 -16.96
CA ILE A 134 -6.39 7.62 -18.42
C ILE A 134 -5.17 6.83 -18.91
N PHE A 135 -5.41 5.82 -19.70
CA PHE A 135 -4.43 5.22 -20.59
C PHE A 135 -4.56 5.92 -21.95
N PRO A 136 -3.68 6.88 -22.31
CA PRO A 136 -3.91 7.79 -23.43
C PRO A 136 -4.22 7.09 -24.74
N ASP A 137 -3.47 6.04 -25.08
CA ASP A 137 -3.66 5.26 -26.31
C ASP A 137 -5.08 4.73 -26.47
N ARG A 138 -5.75 4.37 -25.36
CA ARG A 138 -7.06 3.74 -25.33
C ARG A 138 -8.20 4.70 -24.94
N PHE A 139 -7.96 6.02 -24.95
CA PHE A 139 -8.94 6.99 -24.52
C PHE A 139 -9.63 7.73 -25.68
N TYR A 140 -8.88 8.53 -26.44
CA TYR A 140 -9.40 9.23 -27.62
C TYR A 140 -8.28 9.74 -28.52
N ARG A 141 -8.46 9.61 -29.84
CA ARG A 141 -7.51 10.05 -30.88
C ARG A 141 -8.03 11.29 -31.59
N ALA A 142 -7.35 12.42 -31.40
CA ALA A 142 -7.71 13.68 -32.05
C ALA A 142 -7.40 13.70 -33.57
N ARG A 143 -6.56 12.78 -34.05
CA ARG A 143 -6.11 12.71 -35.46
C ARG A 143 -5.42 13.97 -35.97
N THR A 144 -4.86 14.78 -35.09
CA THR A 144 -4.17 16.03 -35.43
C THR A 144 -2.74 15.83 -35.91
N ARG A 145 -2.18 14.65 -35.66
CA ARG A 145 -0.81 14.29 -36.06
C ARG A 145 -0.77 12.89 -36.67
N SER A 146 0.13 12.69 -37.66
CA SER A 146 0.48 11.35 -38.09
C SER A 146 1.31 10.66 -37.03
N VAL A 147 1.10 9.35 -36.88
CA VAL A 147 1.91 8.46 -36.06
C VAL A 147 2.90 7.65 -36.91
N ASP A 148 2.99 7.94 -38.21
CA ASP A 148 3.88 7.26 -39.14
C ASP A 148 5.35 7.33 -38.64
N GLY A 149 5.99 6.17 -38.60
CA GLY A 149 7.37 6.03 -38.09
C GLY A 149 7.56 6.12 -36.58
N LEU A 150 6.48 6.40 -35.80
CA LEU A 150 6.57 6.47 -34.33
C LEU A 150 6.30 5.13 -33.64
N ILE A 151 5.48 4.28 -34.27
CA ILE A 151 5.07 3.00 -33.70
C ILE A 151 5.94 1.81 -34.12
N GLY A 152 6.89 2.01 -35.03
CA GLY A 152 7.78 0.96 -35.54
C GLY A 152 7.00 -0.16 -36.26
N CYS A 153 7.24 -1.40 -35.89
CA CYS A 153 6.56 -2.57 -36.43
C CYS A 153 5.22 -2.90 -35.75
N ARG A 154 4.77 -2.08 -34.81
CA ARG A 154 3.54 -2.31 -34.04
C ARG A 154 2.29 -2.07 -34.89
N THR A 155 1.21 -2.73 -34.52
CA THR A 155 -0.08 -2.60 -35.21
C THR A 155 -0.83 -1.35 -34.74
N LEU A 156 -1.19 -0.46 -35.66
CA LEU A 156 -2.11 0.64 -35.40
C LEU A 156 -3.53 0.25 -35.86
N HIS A 157 -4.47 0.29 -34.94
CA HIS A 157 -5.89 0.10 -35.25
C HIS A 157 -6.44 1.34 -35.95
N GLU A 158 -7.13 1.12 -37.08
CA GLU A 158 -7.75 2.21 -37.85
C GLU A 158 -9.07 2.66 -37.23
N ARG A 159 -9.80 1.73 -36.66
CA ARG A 159 -11.10 1.98 -36.05
C ARG A 159 -11.07 1.72 -34.57
N TRP A 160 -11.82 2.53 -33.83
CA TRP A 160 -11.89 2.46 -32.36
C TRP A 160 -12.63 1.24 -31.83
N ASP A 161 -13.47 0.61 -32.66
CA ASP A 161 -14.28 -0.56 -32.33
C ASP A 161 -13.62 -1.90 -32.70
N GLU A 162 -12.37 -1.89 -33.14
CA GLU A 162 -11.60 -3.10 -33.40
C GLU A 162 -11.23 -3.82 -32.09
N THR A 163 -11.13 -5.14 -32.17
CA THR A 163 -10.73 -5.93 -31.00
C THR A 163 -9.23 -5.80 -30.74
N PRO A 164 -8.82 -5.42 -29.53
CA PRO A 164 -7.41 -5.41 -29.16
C PRO A 164 -6.76 -6.77 -29.30
N LEU A 165 -5.48 -6.80 -29.62
CA LEU A 165 -4.69 -8.03 -29.67
C LEU A 165 -4.39 -8.50 -28.23
N CYS A 166 -5.04 -9.59 -27.80
CA CYS A 166 -4.89 -10.14 -26.45
C CYS A 166 -3.81 -11.19 -26.32
N GLY A 167 -3.18 -11.59 -27.41
CA GLY A 167 -2.12 -12.59 -27.45
C GLY A 167 -0.77 -12.01 -27.89
N PRO A 168 0.28 -12.83 -27.90
CA PRO A 168 1.55 -12.44 -28.47
C PRO A 168 1.43 -12.28 -30.00
N ASN A 169 2.24 -11.36 -30.55
CA ASN A 169 2.43 -11.27 -31.99
C ASN A 169 3.23 -12.47 -32.53
N GLU A 170 3.55 -12.49 -33.82
CA GLU A 170 4.33 -13.55 -34.46
C GLU A 170 5.75 -13.71 -33.91
N HIS A 171 6.25 -12.72 -33.15
CA HIS A 171 7.56 -12.74 -32.50
C HIS A 171 7.48 -13.11 -31.02
N GLY A 172 6.28 -13.35 -30.50
CA GLY A 172 6.06 -13.67 -29.07
C GLY A 172 5.93 -12.44 -28.16
N ASP A 173 5.87 -11.22 -28.71
CA ASP A 173 5.74 -9.97 -27.95
C ASP A 173 4.28 -9.65 -27.67
N TYR A 174 4.00 -9.14 -26.46
CA TYR A 174 2.67 -8.72 -26.01
C TYR A 174 2.53 -7.19 -26.07
N CYS A 175 1.30 -6.71 -26.13
CA CYS A 175 0.98 -5.27 -26.09
C CYS A 175 1.58 -4.47 -27.26
N GLU A 176 1.65 -5.08 -28.43
CA GLU A 176 2.20 -4.49 -29.67
C GLU A 176 1.13 -3.86 -30.57
N ASP A 177 -0.06 -3.58 -30.05
CA ASP A 177 -1.14 -2.90 -30.76
C ASP A 177 -1.49 -1.54 -30.12
N PHE A 178 -1.83 -0.57 -30.97
CA PHE A 178 -2.14 0.81 -30.57
C PHE A 178 -3.41 1.28 -31.26
N PHE A 179 -4.20 2.11 -30.54
CA PHE A 179 -5.35 2.83 -31.07
C PHE A 179 -5.01 4.29 -31.38
N GLY A 180 -3.84 4.73 -30.95
CA GLY A 180 -3.29 6.04 -31.27
C GLY A 180 -3.97 7.20 -30.54
N GLY A 181 -4.63 6.93 -29.38
CA GLY A 181 -5.10 7.99 -28.51
C GLY A 181 -3.93 8.86 -28.04
N ASP A 182 -4.17 10.17 -27.88
CA ASP A 182 -3.13 11.15 -27.65
C ASP A 182 -3.56 12.25 -26.66
N LEU A 183 -2.61 13.10 -26.25
CA LEU A 183 -2.89 14.20 -25.33
C LEU A 183 -3.84 15.25 -25.94
N ALA A 184 -3.83 15.44 -27.26
CA ALA A 184 -4.77 16.30 -27.95
C ALA A 184 -6.18 15.75 -27.84
N GLY A 185 -6.34 14.43 -27.97
CA GLY A 185 -7.60 13.73 -27.75
C GLY A 185 -8.14 13.87 -26.33
N ILE A 186 -7.26 13.77 -25.34
CA ILE A 186 -7.64 14.05 -23.95
C ILE A 186 -8.13 15.49 -23.81
N THR A 187 -7.43 16.45 -24.44
CA THR A 187 -7.80 17.87 -24.41
C THR A 187 -9.20 18.07 -25.04
N GLU A 188 -9.50 17.45 -26.17
CA GLU A 188 -10.84 17.51 -26.79
C GLU A 188 -11.95 16.91 -25.91
N LYS A 189 -11.61 16.07 -24.94
CA LYS A 189 -12.55 15.42 -24.03
C LYS A 189 -12.61 16.06 -22.63
N LEU A 190 -11.98 17.21 -22.42
CA LEU A 190 -11.98 17.88 -21.10
C LEU A 190 -13.41 18.25 -20.64
N ASP A 191 -14.28 18.70 -21.53
CA ASP A 191 -15.67 19.01 -21.17
C ASP A 191 -16.45 17.76 -20.71
N TYR A 192 -16.20 16.62 -21.35
CA TYR A 192 -16.74 15.34 -20.91
C TYR A 192 -16.23 14.99 -19.52
N LEU A 193 -14.92 15.07 -19.28
CA LEU A 193 -14.32 14.81 -17.97
C LEU A 193 -14.84 15.76 -16.89
N ALA A 194 -15.00 17.04 -17.23
CA ALA A 194 -15.57 18.03 -16.33
C ALA A 194 -17.04 17.71 -15.98
N SER A 195 -17.84 17.21 -16.95
CA SER A 195 -19.21 16.81 -16.70
C SER A 195 -19.33 15.63 -15.72
N LEU A 196 -18.27 14.84 -15.57
CA LEU A 196 -18.14 13.75 -14.57
C LEU A 196 -17.60 14.26 -13.23
N HIS A 197 -17.42 15.55 -13.05
CA HIS A 197 -16.81 16.18 -11.86
C HIS A 197 -15.38 15.70 -11.58
N VAL A 198 -14.64 15.34 -12.61
CA VAL A 198 -13.22 14.98 -12.50
C VAL A 198 -12.42 16.23 -12.15
N THR A 199 -11.60 16.14 -11.11
CA THR A 199 -10.73 17.23 -10.64
C THR A 199 -9.26 16.97 -10.88
N THR A 200 -8.90 15.70 -11.11
CA THR A 200 -7.51 15.26 -11.30
C THR A 200 -7.44 14.20 -12.38
N LEU A 201 -6.49 14.35 -13.31
CA LEU A 201 -6.17 13.33 -14.29
C LEU A 201 -4.87 12.63 -13.90
N TYR A 202 -4.90 11.30 -13.88
CA TYR A 202 -3.73 10.46 -13.77
C TYR A 202 -3.48 9.79 -15.13
N LEU A 203 -2.33 10.10 -15.74
CA LEU A 203 -1.96 9.56 -17.05
C LEU A 203 -0.93 8.43 -16.87
N ASN A 204 -1.19 7.30 -17.51
CA ASN A 204 -0.24 6.18 -17.58
C ASN A 204 0.84 6.41 -18.62
#